data_3e44d6d4d13b03d5a1e3ff080a96697a
#
_entry.id   3e44d6d4d13b03d5a1e3ff080a96697a
#
_cell.length_a   1.000
_cell.length_b   1.000
_cell.length_c   1.000
_cell.angle_alpha   90.00
_cell.angle_beta   90.00
_cell.angle_gamma   90.00
#
_symmetry.space_group_name_H-M   'P 1'
#
loop_
_entity.id
_entity.type
_entity.pdbx_description
1 polymer ?
#
loop_
_entity_poly.entity_id
_entity_poly.type
_entity_poly.pdbx_seq_one_letter_code
_entity_poly.pdbx_strand_id
1 'polypeptide(L)'
;MRIRGGFEALLGLELPPHLQLAIAQATVYDRALVHDPHTIVSRRNADVGQGCDHRGIVCSGVFEQSWRIGGASSAEIAALLVLRADPTIQVVEVSSCERYGAGVVPPAGARVHCAGTDPEEGAMTIVRVVTAQWRDVRRATRDGALARA
;
A
#
# COMPACT_ATOMS: atom_id res chain seq x y z
N MET A 1 1.92 -7.70 2.22
CA MET A 1 0.67 -7.14 1.65
C MET A 1 0.26 -7.94 0.42
N ARG A 2 -1.02 -8.24 0.28
CA ARG A 2 -1.58 -8.91 -0.89
C ARG A 2 -2.66 -8.00 -1.49
N ILE A 3 -2.54 -7.69 -2.78
CA ILE A 3 -3.51 -6.83 -3.51
C ILE A 3 -4.15 -7.66 -4.63
N ARG A 4 -5.47 -7.56 -4.75
CA ARG A 4 -6.26 -8.22 -5.77
C ARG A 4 -7.00 -7.17 -6.62
N GLY A 5 -6.88 -7.26 -7.95
CA GLY A 5 -7.70 -6.49 -8.90
C GLY A 5 -7.48 -4.98 -8.93
N GLY A 6 -6.48 -4.46 -8.19
CA GLY A 6 -6.19 -3.03 -8.18
C GLY A 6 -7.16 -2.19 -7.34
N PHE A 7 -7.21 -0.89 -7.60
CA PHE A 7 -8.01 0.07 -6.84
C PHE A 7 -9.52 -0.12 -7.02
N GLU A 8 -9.99 -0.47 -8.19
CA GLU A 8 -11.43 -0.66 -8.46
C GLU A 8 -11.99 -1.79 -7.61
N ALA A 9 -11.27 -2.91 -7.52
CA ALA A 9 -11.67 -4.02 -6.66
C ALA A 9 -11.63 -3.64 -5.18
N LEU A 10 -10.69 -2.80 -4.75
CA LEU A 10 -10.62 -2.30 -3.38
C LEU A 10 -11.81 -1.40 -3.03
N LEU A 11 -12.18 -0.50 -3.95
CA LEU A 11 -13.34 0.39 -3.76
C LEU A 11 -14.68 -0.34 -3.74
N GLY A 12 -14.77 -1.51 -4.37
CA GLY A 12 -15.96 -2.36 -4.39
C GLY A 12 -16.09 -3.32 -3.19
N LEU A 13 -15.17 -3.27 -2.21
CA LEU A 13 -15.24 -4.15 -1.04
C LEU A 13 -16.37 -3.72 -0.10
N GLU A 14 -17.19 -4.69 0.32
CA GLU A 14 -18.06 -4.52 1.47
C GLU A 14 -17.21 -4.54 2.74
N LEU A 15 -17.15 -3.40 3.41
CA LEU A 15 -16.37 -3.24 4.62
C LEU A 15 -17.25 -3.36 5.87
N PRO A 16 -16.77 -4.00 6.94
CA PRO A 16 -17.47 -4.01 8.20
C PRO A 16 -17.60 -2.59 8.78
N PRO A 17 -18.63 -2.32 9.62
CA PRO A 17 -18.95 -0.97 10.10
C PRO A 17 -17.79 -0.21 10.75
N HIS A 18 -16.95 -0.89 11.50
CA HIS A 18 -15.80 -0.25 12.14
C HIS A 18 -14.76 0.28 11.12
N LEU A 19 -14.54 -0.43 10.01
CA LEU A 19 -13.65 0.05 8.94
C LEU A 19 -14.29 1.17 8.14
N GLN A 20 -15.62 1.12 7.92
CA GLN A 20 -16.34 2.24 7.30
C GLN A 20 -16.21 3.51 8.14
N LEU A 21 -16.34 3.40 9.47
CA LEU A 21 -16.15 4.51 10.39
C LEU A 21 -14.73 5.06 10.30
N ALA A 22 -13.71 4.21 10.32
CA ALA A 22 -12.31 4.61 10.20
C ALA A 22 -12.05 5.41 8.91
N ILE A 23 -12.57 4.92 7.77
CA ILE A 23 -12.44 5.61 6.47
C ILE A 23 -13.19 6.95 6.49
N ALA A 24 -14.39 6.99 7.06
CA ALA A 24 -15.15 8.22 7.17
C ALA A 24 -14.40 9.29 7.99
N GLN A 25 -13.82 8.91 9.13
CA GLN A 25 -13.02 9.78 9.97
C GLN A 25 -11.77 10.30 9.23
N ALA A 26 -11.00 9.42 8.62
CA ALA A 26 -9.83 9.79 7.82
C ALA A 26 -10.22 10.76 6.68
N THR A 27 -11.36 10.52 6.03
CA THR A 27 -11.86 11.37 4.94
C THR A 27 -12.21 12.79 5.41
N VAL A 28 -12.72 12.96 6.63
CA VAL A 28 -13.00 14.30 7.20
C VAL A 28 -11.71 15.11 7.34
N TYR A 29 -10.66 14.49 7.90
CA TYR A 29 -9.36 15.16 8.03
C TYR A 29 -8.73 15.45 6.67
N ASP A 30 -8.78 14.49 5.76
CA ASP A 30 -8.26 14.65 4.41
C ASP A 30 -8.91 15.82 3.67
N ARG A 31 -10.23 15.96 3.74
CA ARG A 31 -10.96 17.07 3.13
C ARG A 31 -10.59 18.43 3.74
N ALA A 32 -10.41 18.50 5.05
CA ALA A 32 -10.03 19.74 5.72
C ALA A 32 -8.68 20.29 5.20
N LEU A 33 -7.76 19.37 4.86
CA LEU A 33 -6.42 19.73 4.42
C LEU A 33 -6.29 20.01 2.93
N VAL A 34 -7.07 19.32 2.09
CA VAL A 34 -7.06 19.54 0.63
C VAL A 34 -7.49 20.96 0.24
N HIS A 35 -8.24 21.64 1.12
CA HIS A 35 -8.67 23.02 0.91
C HIS A 35 -7.62 24.08 1.24
N ASP A 36 -6.49 23.70 1.86
CA ASP A 36 -5.39 24.63 2.08
C ASP A 36 -4.53 24.74 0.80
N PRO A 37 -4.51 25.92 0.13
CA PRO A 37 -3.75 26.11 -1.11
C PRO A 37 -2.22 26.04 -0.93
N HIS A 38 -1.73 26.08 0.30
CA HIS A 38 -0.31 25.98 0.62
C HIS A 38 0.14 24.54 0.89
N THR A 39 -0.79 23.60 0.97
CA THR A 39 -0.48 22.21 1.26
C THR A 39 -0.09 21.44 -0.01
N ILE A 40 1.18 21.04 -0.09
CA ILE A 40 1.70 20.19 -1.17
C ILE A 40 1.80 18.76 -0.64
N VAL A 41 1.07 17.84 -1.28
CA VAL A 41 1.07 16.42 -0.89
C VAL A 41 1.42 15.53 -2.09
N SER A 42 2.29 14.57 -1.88
CA SER A 42 2.61 13.54 -2.89
C SER A 42 1.70 12.33 -2.76
N ARG A 43 1.36 11.96 -1.56
CA ARG A 43 0.47 10.86 -1.19
C ARG A 43 -0.09 11.11 0.19
N ARG A 44 -1.27 10.57 0.46
CA ARG A 44 -1.93 10.72 1.76
C ARG A 44 -2.27 9.36 2.34
N ASN A 45 -2.00 9.18 3.61
CA ASN A 45 -2.51 8.09 4.42
C ASN A 45 -2.88 8.60 5.81
N ALA A 46 -3.72 7.86 6.49
CA ALA A 46 -4.11 8.16 7.86
C ALA A 46 -4.09 6.87 8.67
N ASP A 47 -3.52 6.95 9.85
CA ASP A 47 -3.56 5.87 10.82
C ASP A 47 -4.75 6.11 11.75
N VAL A 48 -5.70 5.17 11.75
CA VAL A 48 -6.91 5.24 12.57
C VAL A 48 -6.86 4.17 13.63
N GLY A 49 -6.87 4.60 14.88
CA GLY A 49 -6.95 3.70 16.02
C GLY A 49 -8.38 3.47 16.46
N GLN A 50 -8.67 2.25 16.84
CA GLN A 50 -9.95 1.84 17.39
C GLN A 50 -9.73 0.96 18.61
N GLY A 51 -10.52 1.15 19.65
CA GLY A 51 -10.41 0.40 20.90
C GLY A 51 -11.55 0.70 21.85
N CYS A 52 -11.43 0.24 23.07
CA CYS A 52 -12.37 0.56 24.15
C CYS A 52 -11.63 1.31 25.27
N ASP A 53 -12.29 2.27 25.86
CA ASP A 53 -11.80 2.92 27.07
C ASP A 53 -11.98 2.00 28.31
N HIS A 54 -11.54 2.47 29.47
CA HIS A 54 -11.66 1.75 30.74
C HIS A 54 -13.10 1.46 31.19
N ARG A 55 -14.10 2.09 30.55
CA ARG A 55 -15.53 1.88 30.78
C ARG A 55 -16.15 0.92 29.73
N GLY A 56 -15.37 0.43 28.79
CA GLY A 56 -15.87 -0.39 27.68
C GLY A 56 -16.51 0.40 26.56
N ILE A 57 -16.38 1.73 26.54
CA ILE A 57 -16.92 2.57 25.46
C ILE A 57 -15.97 2.47 24.27
N VAL A 58 -16.54 2.13 23.11
CA VAL A 58 -15.79 2.08 21.85
C VAL A 58 -15.34 3.47 21.44
N CYS A 59 -14.06 3.65 21.25
CA CYS A 59 -13.43 4.87 20.77
C CYS A 59 -12.79 4.62 19.40
N SER A 60 -12.86 5.62 18.52
CA SER A 60 -12.20 5.60 17.22
C SER A 60 -11.71 7.00 16.89
N GLY A 61 -10.51 7.12 16.31
CA GLY A 61 -9.95 8.42 15.95
C GLY A 61 -8.74 8.32 15.06
N VAL A 62 -8.46 9.38 14.32
CA VAL A 62 -7.26 9.53 13.51
C VAL A 62 -6.11 9.93 14.43
N PHE A 63 -5.05 9.14 14.47
CA PHE A 63 -3.86 9.39 15.27
C PHE A 63 -2.77 10.10 14.50
N GLU A 64 -2.57 9.70 13.24
CA GLU A 64 -1.53 10.27 12.40
C GLU A 64 -2.06 10.49 10.99
N GLN A 65 -1.60 11.57 10.38
CA GLN A 65 -1.74 11.81 8.95
C GLN A 65 -0.36 11.97 8.34
N SER A 66 -0.11 11.21 7.29
CA SER A 66 1.11 11.33 6.51
C SER A 66 0.78 11.79 5.09
N TRP A 67 1.52 12.80 4.62
CA TRP A 67 1.31 13.42 3.30
C TRP A 67 2.47 13.20 2.36
N ARG A 68 3.23 12.20 2.62
CA ARG A 68 4.38 11.76 1.85
C ARG A 68 4.29 10.28 1.53
N ILE A 69 5.15 9.81 0.65
CA ILE A 69 5.39 8.38 0.46
C ILE A 69 5.96 7.81 1.76
N GLY A 70 5.24 6.88 2.36
CA GLY A 70 5.64 6.17 3.57
C GLY A 70 6.20 4.78 3.29
N GLY A 71 6.60 4.09 4.34
CA GLY A 71 7.22 2.75 4.24
C GLY A 71 6.37 1.71 3.49
N ALA A 72 5.06 1.71 3.71
CA ALA A 72 4.14 0.80 3.02
C ALA A 72 3.88 1.16 1.55
N SER A 73 4.06 2.42 1.17
CA SER A 73 3.70 2.92 -0.16
C SER A 73 4.52 2.28 -1.27
N SER A 74 5.77 1.94 -1.02
CA SER A 74 6.65 1.32 -2.02
C SER A 74 6.14 -0.07 -2.44
N ALA A 75 5.64 -0.85 -1.50
CA ALA A 75 5.05 -2.16 -1.75
C ALA A 75 3.76 -2.04 -2.56
N GLU A 76 2.87 -1.12 -2.16
CA GLU A 76 1.61 -0.87 -2.85
C GLU A 76 1.82 -0.43 -4.30
N ILE A 77 2.69 0.56 -4.53
CA ILE A 77 3.03 1.03 -5.87
C ILE A 77 3.61 -0.12 -6.71
N ALA A 78 4.46 -0.98 -6.13
CA ALA A 78 4.98 -2.13 -6.84
C ALA A 78 3.89 -3.09 -7.29
N ALA A 79 2.94 -3.41 -6.42
CA ALA A 79 1.83 -4.30 -6.76
C ALA A 79 0.95 -3.70 -7.86
N LEU A 80 0.63 -2.41 -7.76
CA LEU A 80 -0.17 -1.72 -8.77
C LEU A 80 0.52 -1.65 -10.14
N LEU A 81 1.83 -1.44 -10.17
CA LEU A 81 2.60 -1.47 -11.41
C LEU A 81 2.57 -2.85 -12.06
N VAL A 82 2.66 -3.93 -11.28
CA VAL A 82 2.54 -5.31 -11.80
C VAL A 82 1.17 -5.57 -12.38
N LEU A 83 0.10 -5.22 -11.65
CA LEU A 83 -1.29 -5.38 -12.11
C LEU A 83 -1.60 -4.58 -13.38
N ARG A 84 -0.99 -3.39 -13.50
CA ARG A 84 -1.13 -2.53 -14.69
C ARG A 84 -0.37 -3.06 -15.90
N ALA A 85 0.82 -3.64 -15.68
CA ALA A 85 1.68 -4.13 -16.75
C ALA A 85 1.17 -5.42 -17.37
N ASP A 86 0.49 -6.27 -16.60
CA ASP A 86 -0.06 -7.54 -17.05
C ASP A 86 -1.50 -7.73 -16.53
N PRO A 87 -2.52 -7.43 -17.37
CA PRO A 87 -3.92 -7.58 -16.99
C PRO A 87 -4.36 -9.02 -16.68
N THR A 88 -3.55 -10.03 -16.99
CA THR A 88 -3.84 -11.43 -16.63
C THR A 88 -3.50 -11.74 -15.18
N ILE A 89 -2.69 -10.89 -14.55
CA ILE A 89 -2.38 -11.02 -13.13
C ILE A 89 -3.54 -10.47 -12.30
N GLN A 90 -4.10 -11.28 -11.43
CA GLN A 90 -5.21 -10.88 -10.58
C GLN A 90 -4.79 -10.59 -9.15
N VAL A 91 -3.75 -11.23 -8.66
CA VAL A 91 -3.28 -11.08 -7.29
C VAL A 91 -1.78 -10.90 -7.28
N VAL A 92 -1.32 -9.90 -6.54
CA VAL A 92 0.10 -9.65 -6.30
C VAL A 92 0.36 -9.63 -4.79
N GLU A 93 1.37 -10.37 -4.38
CA GLU A 93 1.88 -10.29 -3.02
C GLU A 93 3.22 -9.59 -3.03
N VAL A 94 3.36 -8.59 -2.17
CA VAL A 94 4.52 -7.71 -2.13
C VAL A 94 4.82 -7.31 -0.69
N SER A 95 6.09 -7.14 -0.38
CA SER A 95 6.55 -6.62 0.90
C SER A 95 7.49 -5.43 0.70
N SER A 96 7.49 -4.55 1.68
CA SER A 96 8.47 -3.50 1.91
C SER A 96 9.22 -3.86 3.19
N CYS A 97 10.52 -3.66 3.20
CA CYS A 97 11.36 -3.96 4.35
C CYS A 97 12.44 -2.90 4.50
N GLU A 98 12.58 -2.40 5.70
CA GLU A 98 13.65 -1.51 6.11
C GLU A 98 14.72 -2.34 6.84
N ARG A 99 15.96 -2.15 6.48
CA ARG A 99 17.11 -2.82 7.07
C ARG A 99 18.11 -1.78 7.53
N TYR A 100 18.47 -1.86 8.79
CA TYR A 100 19.46 -0.99 9.42
C TYR A 100 20.82 -1.69 9.48
N GLY A 101 21.89 -0.91 9.39
CA GLY A 101 23.25 -1.38 9.41
C GLY A 101 23.95 -1.32 8.05
N ALA A 102 25.28 -1.30 8.10
CA ALA A 102 26.12 -1.31 6.90
C ALA A 102 26.15 -2.70 6.24
N GLY A 103 26.31 -2.72 4.90
CA GLY A 103 26.52 -3.97 4.18
C GLY A 103 25.27 -4.86 4.00
N VAL A 104 24.08 -4.29 4.13
CA VAL A 104 22.83 -5.03 3.89
C VAL A 104 22.79 -5.56 2.46
N VAL A 105 22.69 -6.89 2.32
CA VAL A 105 22.48 -7.54 1.03
C VAL A 105 20.98 -7.72 0.81
N PRO A 106 20.38 -7.07 -0.21
CA PRO A 106 18.99 -7.24 -0.54
C PRO A 106 18.66 -8.70 -0.91
N PRO A 107 17.46 -9.20 -0.56
CA PRO A 107 17.01 -10.51 -1.01
C PRO A 107 17.02 -10.64 -2.54
N ALA A 108 17.13 -11.86 -3.05
CA ALA A 108 17.04 -12.10 -4.49
C ALA A 108 15.70 -11.58 -5.05
N GLY A 109 15.75 -10.85 -6.16
CA GLY A 109 14.57 -10.21 -6.78
C GLY A 109 14.07 -8.94 -6.08
N ALA A 110 14.72 -8.52 -5.00
CA ALA A 110 14.40 -7.25 -4.36
C ALA A 110 14.86 -6.06 -5.19
N ARG A 111 14.05 -5.00 -5.15
CA ARG A 111 14.45 -3.69 -5.68
C ARG A 111 14.74 -2.74 -4.54
N VAL A 112 15.93 -2.17 -4.54
CA VAL A 112 16.32 -1.14 -3.59
C VAL A 112 15.63 0.18 -3.98
N HIS A 113 14.96 0.81 -3.02
CA HIS A 113 14.34 2.11 -3.17
C HIS A 113 15.22 3.23 -2.65
N CYS A 114 15.85 2.96 -1.51
CA CYS A 114 16.70 3.90 -0.83
C CYS A 114 17.83 3.10 -0.17
N ALA A 115 19.04 3.63 -0.29
CA ALA A 115 20.18 3.22 0.52
C ALA A 115 20.91 4.50 0.91
N GLY A 116 21.06 4.72 2.21
CA GLY A 116 21.63 5.96 2.73
C GLY A 116 21.98 5.85 4.21
N THR A 117 22.25 6.98 4.81
CA THR A 117 22.52 7.10 6.24
C THR A 117 21.48 7.99 6.86
N ASP A 118 20.73 7.42 7.79
CA ASP A 118 19.81 8.16 8.64
C ASP A 118 20.63 8.86 9.75
N PRO A 119 20.33 10.11 10.12
CA PRO A 119 21.07 10.84 11.15
C PRO A 119 21.00 10.19 12.54
N GLU A 120 19.92 9.48 12.87
CA GLU A 120 19.70 8.88 14.17
C GLU A 120 20.01 7.39 14.16
N GLU A 121 19.55 6.67 13.14
CA GLU A 121 19.63 5.20 13.06
C GLU A 121 20.86 4.68 12.28
N GLY A 122 21.59 5.56 11.62
CA GLY A 122 22.77 5.21 10.84
C GLY A 122 22.46 4.66 9.45
N ALA A 123 23.25 3.71 8.98
CA ALA A 123 23.08 3.16 7.63
C ALA A 123 21.72 2.43 7.52
N MET A 124 20.94 2.76 6.49
CA MET A 124 19.61 2.20 6.25
C MET A 124 19.44 1.82 4.78
N THR A 125 18.78 0.71 4.53
CA THR A 125 18.39 0.26 3.19
C THR A 125 16.91 -0.11 3.16
N ILE A 126 16.14 0.52 2.27
CA ILE A 126 14.73 0.21 2.05
C ILE A 126 14.61 -0.58 0.75
N VAL A 127 14.04 -1.76 0.86
CA VAL A 127 13.82 -2.66 -0.27
C VAL A 127 12.35 -3.03 -0.41
N ARG A 128 11.93 -3.34 -1.64
CA ARG A 128 10.66 -4.01 -1.93
C ARG A 128 10.88 -5.34 -2.62
N VAL A 129 10.02 -6.29 -2.35
CA VAL A 129 10.05 -7.61 -2.98
C VAL A 129 8.65 -7.98 -3.44
N VAL A 130 8.50 -8.34 -4.72
CA VAL A 130 7.30 -9.01 -5.21
C VAL A 130 7.49 -10.49 -4.96
N THR A 131 6.77 -11.04 -3.99
CA THR A 131 6.97 -12.41 -3.51
C THR A 131 6.14 -13.43 -4.26
N ALA A 132 4.96 -13.04 -4.77
CA ALA A 132 4.10 -13.93 -5.54
C ALA A 132 3.18 -13.16 -6.49
N GLN A 133 2.83 -13.81 -7.59
CA GLN A 133 1.88 -13.33 -8.59
C GLN A 133 1.01 -14.51 -9.02
N TRP A 134 -0.33 -14.30 -9.04
CA TRP A 134 -1.28 -15.30 -9.52
C TRP A 134 -2.01 -14.77 -10.74
N ARG A 135 -2.07 -15.59 -11.80
CA ARG A 135 -2.71 -15.28 -13.07
C ARG A 135 -4.05 -16.00 -13.19
N ASP A 136 -4.97 -15.40 -13.92
CA ASP A 136 -6.17 -16.10 -14.37
C ASP A 136 -5.85 -16.90 -15.63
N VAL A 137 -5.67 -18.19 -15.46
CA VAL A 137 -5.35 -19.13 -16.56
C VAL A 137 -6.47 -19.14 -17.62
N ARG A 138 -7.73 -18.85 -17.24
CA ARG A 138 -8.87 -18.86 -18.17
C ARG A 138 -8.87 -17.66 -19.13
N ARG A 139 -8.32 -16.54 -18.72
CA ARG A 139 -8.23 -15.33 -19.54
C ARG A 139 -7.08 -15.44 -20.55
N ALA A 140 -5.97 -15.99 -20.15
CA ALA A 140 -4.80 -16.19 -21.02
C ALA A 140 -5.08 -17.12 -22.23
N THR A 141 -5.95 -18.11 -22.05
CA THR A 141 -6.37 -19.01 -23.15
C THR A 141 -7.33 -18.37 -24.13
N ARG A 142 -8.14 -17.38 -23.71
CA ARG A 142 -9.07 -16.64 -24.60
C ARG A 142 -8.34 -15.67 -25.52
N ASP A 143 -7.36 -14.95 -25.00
CA ASP A 143 -6.58 -13.99 -25.79
C ASP A 143 -5.60 -14.70 -26.74
N GLY A 144 -5.09 -15.87 -26.37
CA GLY A 144 -4.28 -16.71 -27.24
C GLY A 144 -5.05 -17.39 -28.38
N ALA A 145 -6.35 -17.55 -28.25
CA ALA A 145 -7.22 -18.09 -29.30
C ALA A 145 -7.61 -17.05 -30.35
N LEU A 146 -7.71 -15.76 -29.95
CA LEU A 146 -8.00 -14.64 -30.84
C LEU A 146 -6.77 -14.20 -31.68
N ALA A 147 -5.57 -14.49 -31.21
CA ALA A 147 -4.33 -14.15 -31.92
C ALA A 147 -3.94 -15.17 -33.01
N ARG A 148 -4.70 -16.27 -33.19
CA ARG A 148 -4.44 -17.34 -34.15
C ARG A 148 -5.55 -17.52 -35.21
N ALA A 149 -6.51 -16.61 -35.25
CA ALA A 149 -7.54 -16.52 -36.30
C ALA A 149 -7.33 -15.24 -37.10
#